data_5408740c98a3ed30ef6455b5a652d971
#
_entry.id   5408740c98a3ed30ef6455b5a652d971
#
_cell.length_a   1.000
_cell.length_b   1.000
_cell.length_c   1.000
_cell.angle_alpha   90.00
_cell.angle_beta   90.00
_cell.angle_gamma   90.00
#
_symmetry.space_group_name_H-M   'P 1'
#
loop_
_entity.id
_entity.type
_entity.pdbx_description
1 polymer ?
#
loop_
_entity_poly.entity_id
_entity_poly.type
_entity_poly.pdbx_seq_one_letter_code
_entity_poly.pdbx_strand_id
1 'polypeptide(L)'
;MIKTDRYVQTEAAGMLYRLIPVTEEIIRCVIGKEEIKGNDSLIIEKKEYPAVEFAAEENEEKLELKTGKVLASLELSSGRIEWKHADGTRWCIQDKADLTKIDVVRYTTGGEKPVINRVKTVDGERNFIQNLKPEKVRDGYRARVFFDWKEEEEIHGLGQAEEGIYNYRGHNQYLYQHNMRIPMPLFVSTEGYGVLFDCCSLMTFNDEGRESYLFLDTVDQIDYYFMGGNTMDGIIHAYRYLTGKAQMLPKWAYGYIQSKEQYYTSKELEEIVRHYREIGVP
;
A
#
# COMPACT_ATOMS: atom_id res chain seq x y z
N MET A 1 -4.23 -17.88 21.49
CA MET A 1 -4.62 -16.46 21.26
C MET A 1 -4.15 -15.54 22.38
N ILE A 2 -3.63 -14.36 22.04
CA ILE A 2 -3.43 -13.24 22.96
C ILE A 2 -4.53 -12.22 22.67
N LYS A 3 -5.31 -11.84 23.68
CA LYS A 3 -6.36 -10.83 23.57
C LYS A 3 -6.09 -9.70 24.54
N THR A 4 -6.12 -8.47 24.05
CA THR A 4 -6.05 -7.23 24.83
C THR A 4 -7.33 -6.41 24.60
N ASP A 5 -7.41 -5.24 25.17
CA ASP A 5 -8.47 -4.24 24.88
C ASP A 5 -8.30 -3.58 23.49
N ARG A 6 -7.18 -3.81 22.81
CA ARG A 6 -6.81 -3.15 21.55
C ARG A 6 -6.71 -4.10 20.36
N TYR A 7 -6.36 -5.37 20.57
CA TYR A 7 -6.11 -6.32 19.49
C TYR A 7 -6.25 -7.76 19.94
N VAL A 8 -6.33 -8.64 18.96
CA VAL A 8 -6.09 -10.07 19.12
C VAL A 8 -4.89 -10.50 18.29
N GLN A 9 -4.12 -11.45 18.81
CA GLN A 9 -2.99 -12.05 18.10
C GLN A 9 -3.00 -13.55 18.27
N THR A 10 -2.76 -14.26 17.17
CA THR A 10 -2.61 -15.72 17.18
C THR A 10 -1.57 -16.16 16.16
N GLU A 11 -1.18 -17.42 16.20
CA GLU A 11 -0.36 -18.06 15.17
C GLU A 11 -1.25 -18.81 14.19
N ALA A 12 -1.04 -18.59 12.89
CA ALA A 12 -1.70 -19.32 11.81
C ALA A 12 -0.73 -19.55 10.66
N ALA A 13 -0.73 -20.75 10.07
CA ALA A 13 0.16 -21.14 8.97
C ALA A 13 1.66 -20.85 9.24
N GLY A 14 2.11 -20.96 10.51
CA GLY A 14 3.50 -20.69 10.91
C GLY A 14 3.91 -19.21 10.83
N MET A 15 2.95 -18.30 10.94
CA MET A 15 3.12 -16.83 11.02
C MET A 15 2.24 -16.27 12.14
N LEU A 16 2.64 -15.10 12.66
CA LEU A 16 1.87 -14.35 13.65
C LEU A 16 0.89 -13.43 12.92
N TYR A 17 -0.37 -13.52 13.27
CA TYR A 17 -1.44 -12.63 12.81
C TYR A 17 -1.92 -11.76 13.97
N ARG A 18 -1.94 -10.45 13.78
CA ARG A 18 -2.52 -9.50 14.73
C ARG A 18 -3.60 -8.70 14.04
N LEU A 19 -4.82 -8.78 14.57
CA LEU A 19 -5.98 -8.03 14.12
C LEU A 19 -6.28 -6.93 15.14
N ILE A 20 -6.31 -5.67 14.67
CA ILE A 20 -6.45 -4.47 15.48
C ILE A 20 -7.67 -3.69 15.00
N PRO A 21 -8.80 -3.70 15.72
CA PRO A 21 -9.91 -2.82 15.40
C PRO A 21 -9.50 -1.35 15.57
N VAL A 22 -9.62 -0.58 14.50
CA VAL A 22 -9.34 0.86 14.46
C VAL A 22 -10.64 1.66 14.62
N THR A 23 -11.68 1.19 13.97
CA THR A 23 -13.09 1.60 14.14
C THR A 23 -13.97 0.35 14.02
N GLU A 24 -15.29 0.51 14.12
CA GLU A 24 -16.20 -0.61 13.86
C GLU A 24 -16.12 -1.16 12.42
N GLU A 25 -15.63 -0.35 11.46
CA GLU A 25 -15.56 -0.70 10.03
C GLU A 25 -14.12 -0.85 9.51
N ILE A 26 -13.09 -0.52 10.33
CA ILE A 26 -11.69 -0.58 9.93
C ILE A 26 -10.96 -1.54 10.85
N ILE A 27 -10.35 -2.57 10.28
CA ILE A 27 -9.46 -3.49 11.00
C ILE A 27 -8.08 -3.45 10.34
N ARG A 28 -7.03 -3.15 11.12
CA ARG A 28 -5.65 -3.32 10.71
C ARG A 28 -5.24 -4.77 10.90
N CYS A 29 -4.69 -5.39 9.86
CA CYS A 29 -4.13 -6.73 9.88
C CYS A 29 -2.61 -6.64 9.72
N VAL A 30 -1.88 -7.20 10.68
CA VAL A 30 -0.43 -7.29 10.64
C VAL A 30 -0.02 -8.75 10.67
N ILE A 31 0.84 -9.15 9.70
CA ILE A 31 1.32 -10.52 9.59
C ILE A 31 2.85 -10.52 9.65
N GLY A 32 3.41 -11.14 10.67
CA GLY A 32 4.84 -11.26 10.91
C GLY A 32 5.31 -12.71 10.93
N LYS A 33 6.61 -12.96 10.65
CA LYS A 33 7.16 -14.32 10.66
C LYS A 33 7.55 -14.78 12.06
N GLU A 34 8.28 -13.98 12.79
CA GLU A 34 8.80 -14.30 14.12
C GLU A 34 8.25 -13.34 15.18
N GLU A 35 8.10 -12.08 14.82
CA GLU A 35 7.58 -11.01 15.68
C GLU A 35 6.75 -10.01 14.87
N ILE A 36 5.90 -9.26 15.55
CA ILE A 36 5.20 -8.11 14.98
C ILE A 36 5.80 -6.86 15.57
N LYS A 37 6.45 -6.06 14.70
CA LYS A 37 7.11 -4.80 15.04
C LYS A 37 6.14 -3.63 15.04
N GLY A 38 6.50 -2.57 15.76
CA GLY A 38 5.87 -1.27 15.57
C GLY A 38 6.11 -0.77 14.15
N ASN A 39 5.16 -0.04 13.60
CA ASN A 39 5.28 0.60 12.30
C ASN A 39 5.15 2.12 12.45
N ASP A 40 6.21 2.84 12.05
CA ASP A 40 6.17 4.30 11.90
C ASP A 40 5.67 4.63 10.49
N SER A 41 4.35 4.53 10.32
CA SER A 41 3.69 4.82 9.05
C SER A 41 3.93 6.26 8.60
N LEU A 42 4.19 6.44 7.30
CA LEU A 42 4.28 7.75 6.65
C LEU A 42 2.93 8.27 6.16
N ILE A 43 1.94 7.39 6.04
CA ILE A 43 0.62 7.73 5.46
C ILE A 43 -0.50 7.77 6.49
N ILE A 44 -0.32 7.16 7.65
CA ILE A 44 -1.32 7.12 8.72
C ILE A 44 -1.11 8.31 9.66
N GLU A 45 -2.09 9.22 9.70
CA GLU A 45 -1.98 10.47 10.47
C GLU A 45 -1.98 10.24 11.97
N LYS A 46 -2.87 9.36 12.44
CA LYS A 46 -3.06 9.11 13.88
C LYS A 46 -2.19 7.96 14.34
N LYS A 47 -1.37 8.20 15.36
CA LYS A 47 -0.57 7.13 16.00
C LYS A 47 -1.37 6.30 17.00
N GLU A 48 -2.46 6.84 17.54
CA GLU A 48 -3.36 6.18 18.48
C GLU A 48 -4.82 6.41 18.09
N TYR A 49 -5.62 5.37 18.24
CA TYR A 49 -7.06 5.39 18.01
C TYR A 49 -7.82 5.15 19.32
N PRO A 50 -9.05 5.67 19.47
CA PRO A 50 -9.93 5.26 20.56
C PRO A 50 -10.09 3.75 20.62
N ALA A 51 -10.28 3.20 21.80
CA ALA A 51 -10.61 1.78 21.95
C ALA A 51 -11.94 1.49 21.26
N VAL A 52 -11.99 0.38 20.53
CA VAL A 52 -13.19 -0.11 19.84
C VAL A 52 -13.70 -1.33 20.59
N GLU A 53 -14.98 -1.41 20.82
CA GLU A 53 -15.58 -2.62 21.39
C GLU A 53 -15.59 -3.73 20.33
N PHE A 54 -15.08 -4.90 20.69
CA PHE A 54 -15.06 -6.07 19.84
C PHE A 54 -15.16 -7.37 20.63
N ALA A 55 -15.77 -8.38 20.03
CA ALA A 55 -15.71 -9.75 20.48
C ALA A 55 -14.61 -10.52 19.74
N ALA A 56 -13.92 -11.44 20.42
CA ALA A 56 -12.99 -12.34 19.77
C ALA A 56 -13.02 -13.72 20.46
N GLU A 57 -13.10 -14.74 19.62
CA GLU A 57 -13.14 -16.14 20.01
C GLU A 57 -12.19 -16.96 19.12
N GLU A 58 -11.51 -17.92 19.73
CA GLU A 58 -10.62 -18.85 19.02
C GLU A 58 -10.95 -20.29 19.43
N ASN A 59 -11.04 -21.15 18.44
CA ASN A 59 -11.12 -22.59 18.61
C ASN A 59 -9.95 -23.28 17.89
N GLU A 60 -9.99 -24.60 17.75
CA GLU A 60 -8.90 -25.39 17.10
C GLU A 60 -8.76 -25.07 15.59
N GLU A 61 -9.79 -24.55 14.93
CA GLU A 61 -9.81 -24.33 13.48
C GLU A 61 -9.60 -22.86 13.11
N LYS A 62 -10.19 -21.92 13.87
CA LYS A 62 -10.23 -20.50 13.50
C LYS A 62 -10.22 -19.55 14.69
N LEU A 63 -9.76 -18.32 14.40
CA LEU A 63 -9.96 -17.12 15.20
C LEU A 63 -11.03 -16.26 14.53
N GLU A 64 -12.04 -15.85 15.27
CA GLU A 64 -13.01 -14.85 14.84
C GLU A 64 -12.87 -13.56 15.66
N LEU A 65 -12.80 -12.41 14.97
CA LEU A 65 -12.87 -11.09 15.57
C LEU A 65 -14.07 -10.36 14.98
N LYS A 66 -14.96 -9.89 15.83
CA LYS A 66 -16.20 -9.20 15.44
C LYS A 66 -16.30 -7.83 16.09
N THR A 67 -16.45 -6.79 15.26
CA THR A 67 -16.84 -5.43 15.65
C THR A 67 -18.34 -5.22 15.38
N GLY A 68 -18.83 -4.00 15.56
CA GLY A 68 -20.20 -3.65 15.17
C GLY A 68 -20.53 -3.83 13.69
N LYS A 69 -19.53 -3.78 12.80
CA LYS A 69 -19.74 -3.80 11.34
C LYS A 69 -18.95 -4.90 10.61
N VAL A 70 -17.81 -5.32 11.11
CA VAL A 70 -16.90 -6.27 10.45
C VAL A 70 -16.75 -7.53 11.28
N LEU A 71 -16.76 -8.69 10.60
CA LEU A 71 -16.35 -9.98 11.11
C LEU A 71 -15.14 -10.47 10.30
N ALA A 72 -13.98 -10.59 10.95
CA ALA A 72 -12.79 -11.24 10.39
C ALA A 72 -12.72 -12.69 10.91
N SER A 73 -12.70 -13.67 10.01
CA SER A 73 -12.61 -15.10 10.34
C SER A 73 -11.30 -15.65 9.76
N LEU A 74 -10.28 -15.84 10.62
CA LEU A 74 -8.95 -16.36 10.28
C LEU A 74 -8.89 -17.86 10.51
N GLU A 75 -8.65 -18.64 9.47
CA GLU A 75 -8.39 -20.07 9.54
C GLU A 75 -6.94 -20.32 9.98
N LEU A 76 -6.75 -21.05 11.08
CA LEU A 76 -5.43 -21.23 11.70
C LEU A 76 -4.48 -22.12 10.88
N SER A 77 -5.03 -23.09 10.15
CA SER A 77 -4.25 -24.04 9.35
C SER A 77 -3.61 -23.40 8.10
N SER A 78 -4.32 -22.48 7.45
CA SER A 78 -3.96 -21.89 6.15
C SER A 78 -3.53 -20.43 6.23
N GLY A 79 -3.94 -19.70 7.27
CA GLY A 79 -3.80 -18.25 7.35
C GLY A 79 -4.79 -17.49 6.46
N ARG A 80 -5.82 -18.18 5.96
CA ARG A 80 -6.90 -17.59 5.17
C ARG A 80 -7.80 -16.73 6.05
N ILE A 81 -8.10 -15.50 5.59
CA ILE A 81 -9.02 -14.61 6.27
C ILE A 81 -10.26 -14.39 5.38
N GLU A 82 -11.42 -14.69 5.91
CA GLU A 82 -12.67 -14.24 5.32
C GLU A 82 -13.13 -12.95 5.99
N TRP A 83 -13.20 -11.90 5.19
CA TRP A 83 -13.72 -10.61 5.61
C TRP A 83 -15.23 -10.56 5.32
N LYS A 84 -16.02 -10.30 6.35
CA LYS A 84 -17.48 -10.37 6.32
C LYS A 84 -18.11 -9.16 6.97
N HIS A 85 -19.33 -8.85 6.59
CA HIS A 85 -20.23 -8.01 7.37
C HIS A 85 -20.49 -8.66 8.74
N ALA A 86 -20.90 -7.87 9.71
CA ALA A 86 -21.25 -8.38 11.05
C ALA A 86 -22.42 -9.39 11.04
N ASP A 87 -23.24 -9.43 9.98
CA ASP A 87 -24.30 -10.42 9.76
C ASP A 87 -23.81 -11.74 9.13
N GLY A 88 -22.50 -11.82 8.77
CA GLY A 88 -21.87 -12.99 8.18
C GLY A 88 -21.82 -12.99 6.65
N THR A 89 -22.42 -12.02 5.96
CA THR A 89 -22.31 -11.88 4.50
C THR A 89 -20.87 -11.56 4.10
N ARG A 90 -20.30 -12.34 3.18
CA ARG A 90 -18.91 -12.20 2.79
C ARG A 90 -18.67 -11.03 1.85
N TRP A 91 -17.68 -10.20 2.17
CA TRP A 91 -17.07 -9.24 1.25
C TRP A 91 -16.03 -9.93 0.36
N CYS A 92 -14.90 -10.33 0.96
CA CYS A 92 -13.80 -10.93 0.22
C CYS A 92 -13.04 -11.98 1.04
N ILE A 93 -12.11 -12.64 0.38
CA ILE A 93 -11.17 -13.59 0.96
C ILE A 93 -9.74 -13.11 0.70
N GLN A 94 -8.96 -12.96 1.77
CA GLN A 94 -7.52 -13.10 1.69
C GLN A 94 -7.20 -14.59 1.77
N ASP A 95 -6.86 -15.21 0.65
CA ASP A 95 -6.71 -16.66 0.57
C ASP A 95 -5.49 -17.15 1.36
N LYS A 96 -4.35 -16.48 1.16
CA LYS A 96 -3.10 -16.78 1.87
C LYS A 96 -2.17 -15.58 1.90
N ALA A 97 -1.14 -15.64 2.72
CA ALA A 97 0.00 -14.73 2.69
C ALA A 97 1.30 -15.53 2.73
N ASP A 98 2.36 -14.99 2.14
CA ASP A 98 3.71 -15.55 2.31
C ASP A 98 4.74 -14.45 2.66
N LEU A 99 5.75 -14.86 3.42
CA LEU A 99 6.90 -14.07 3.81
C LEU A 99 8.16 -14.90 3.55
N THR A 100 8.86 -14.58 2.46
CA THR A 100 10.12 -15.23 2.08
C THR A 100 11.30 -14.40 2.58
N LYS A 101 12.14 -14.96 3.42
CA LYS A 101 13.30 -14.26 3.98
C LYS A 101 14.29 -13.86 2.88
N ILE A 102 14.79 -12.63 2.96
CA ILE A 102 15.80 -12.05 2.06
C ILE A 102 16.85 -11.29 2.84
N ASP A 103 18.04 -11.13 2.25
CA ASP A 103 19.05 -10.19 2.71
C ASP A 103 18.73 -8.79 2.15
N VAL A 104 18.50 -7.82 3.03
CA VAL A 104 18.42 -6.41 2.64
C VAL A 104 19.84 -5.89 2.51
N VAL A 105 20.20 -5.47 1.30
CA VAL A 105 21.56 -5.04 0.96
C VAL A 105 21.62 -3.56 0.60
N ARG A 106 22.74 -2.93 0.92
CA ARG A 106 23.15 -1.66 0.32
C ARG A 106 24.34 -1.91 -0.60
N TYR A 107 24.46 -1.10 -1.63
CA TYR A 107 25.59 -1.16 -2.54
C TYR A 107 26.64 -0.13 -2.13
N THR A 108 27.87 -0.58 -1.84
CA THR A 108 28.98 0.27 -1.41
C THR A 108 30.24 -0.05 -2.21
N THR A 109 31.19 0.87 -2.23
CA THR A 109 32.53 0.61 -2.80
C THR A 109 33.45 -0.15 -1.83
N GLY A 110 32.99 -0.47 -0.60
CA GLY A 110 33.79 -1.12 0.43
C GLY A 110 35.00 -0.27 0.90
N GLY A 111 34.91 1.06 0.77
CA GLY A 111 36.00 1.99 1.10
C GLY A 111 37.03 2.19 -0.04
N GLU A 112 36.89 1.49 -1.15
CA GLU A 112 37.71 1.71 -2.38
C GLU A 112 37.28 3.02 -3.07
N LYS A 113 38.16 3.62 -3.84
CA LYS A 113 37.80 4.77 -4.70
C LYS A 113 36.77 4.34 -5.74
N PRO A 114 35.68 5.13 -5.93
CA PRO A 114 34.69 4.83 -6.96
C PRO A 114 35.36 4.76 -8.37
N VAL A 115 35.11 3.67 -9.07
CA VAL A 115 35.45 3.54 -10.48
C VAL A 115 34.28 4.04 -11.30
N ILE A 116 34.43 5.26 -11.86
CA ILE A 116 33.34 5.93 -12.58
C ILE A 116 33.45 5.58 -14.06
N ASN A 117 32.39 5.02 -14.61
CA ASN A 117 32.21 4.85 -16.05
C ASN A 117 31.16 5.85 -16.57
N ARG A 118 31.47 6.52 -17.68
CA ARG A 118 30.52 7.38 -18.38
C ARG A 118 29.82 6.61 -19.47
N VAL A 119 28.51 6.60 -19.43
CA VAL A 119 27.69 5.94 -20.43
C VAL A 119 26.79 6.99 -21.08
N LYS A 120 26.80 7.01 -22.41
CA LYS A 120 25.91 7.85 -23.20
C LYS A 120 24.54 7.19 -23.24
N THR A 121 23.50 7.89 -22.76
CA THR A 121 22.12 7.47 -22.79
C THR A 121 21.31 8.38 -23.71
N VAL A 122 20.04 8.06 -23.93
CA VAL A 122 19.11 8.89 -24.71
C VAL A 122 18.98 10.31 -24.11
N ASP A 123 19.05 10.40 -22.77
CA ASP A 123 18.91 11.65 -22.01
C ASP A 123 20.26 12.35 -21.73
N GLY A 124 21.35 11.96 -22.43
CA GLY A 124 22.68 12.52 -22.23
C GLY A 124 23.67 11.56 -21.58
N GLU A 125 24.79 12.11 -21.06
CA GLU A 125 25.83 11.29 -20.40
C GLU A 125 25.48 11.09 -18.92
N ARG A 126 25.59 9.84 -18.45
CA ARG A 126 25.42 9.47 -17.05
C ARG A 126 26.68 8.79 -16.51
N ASN A 127 27.01 9.07 -15.26
CA ASN A 127 28.07 8.42 -14.53
C ASN A 127 27.57 7.22 -13.77
N PHE A 128 28.20 6.07 -13.95
CA PHE A 128 27.93 4.86 -13.19
C PHE A 128 29.16 4.45 -12.39
N ILE A 129 28.95 4.03 -11.15
CA ILE A 129 30.00 3.45 -10.32
C ILE A 129 30.04 1.94 -10.57
N GLN A 130 31.15 1.44 -11.09
CA GLN A 130 31.29 0.03 -11.50
C GLN A 130 31.65 -0.93 -10.36
N ASN A 131 32.39 -0.46 -9.36
CA ASN A 131 32.93 -1.28 -8.29
C ASN A 131 32.02 -1.32 -7.03
N LEU A 132 30.70 -1.22 -7.22
CA LEU A 132 29.75 -1.41 -6.14
C LEU A 132 29.62 -2.89 -5.80
N LYS A 133 29.71 -3.20 -4.51
CA LYS A 133 29.51 -4.53 -3.92
C LYS A 133 28.31 -4.51 -2.99
N PRO A 134 27.44 -5.55 -2.99
CA PRO A 134 26.37 -5.64 -2.03
C PRO A 134 26.93 -5.92 -0.63
N GLU A 135 26.45 -5.17 0.36
CA GLU A 135 26.74 -5.35 1.78
C GLU A 135 25.41 -5.57 2.51
N LYS A 136 25.29 -6.70 3.18
CA LYS A 136 24.07 -7.00 3.96
C LYS A 136 23.92 -6.00 5.11
N VAL A 137 22.76 -5.36 5.20
CA VAL A 137 22.41 -4.39 6.26
C VAL A 137 21.61 -5.08 7.35
N ARG A 138 20.60 -5.88 6.94
CA ARG A 138 19.68 -6.58 7.84
C ARG A 138 18.96 -7.72 7.12
N ASP A 139 18.27 -8.54 7.89
CA ASP A 139 17.24 -9.44 7.35
C ASP A 139 15.97 -8.66 7.02
N GLY A 140 15.23 -9.14 6.04
CA GLY A 140 13.92 -8.65 5.67
C GLY A 140 13.13 -9.77 4.98
N TYR A 141 11.97 -9.42 4.44
CA TYR A 141 11.12 -10.37 3.74
C TYR A 141 10.64 -9.80 2.41
N ARG A 142 10.49 -10.68 1.44
CA ARG A 142 9.68 -10.47 0.25
C ARG A 142 8.33 -11.09 0.54
N ALA A 143 7.24 -10.37 0.25
CA ALA A 143 5.91 -10.83 0.65
C ALA A 143 4.93 -10.86 -0.51
N ARG A 144 3.93 -11.72 -0.41
CA ARG A 144 2.73 -11.72 -1.25
C ARG A 144 1.50 -11.91 -0.38
N VAL A 145 0.43 -11.18 -0.72
CA VAL A 145 -0.89 -11.32 -0.12
C VAL A 145 -1.87 -11.65 -1.23
N PHE A 146 -2.46 -12.84 -1.16
CA PHE A 146 -3.33 -13.37 -2.20
C PHE A 146 -4.79 -13.09 -1.87
N PHE A 147 -5.57 -12.79 -2.92
CA PHE A 147 -7.00 -12.53 -2.81
C PHE A 147 -7.78 -13.43 -3.75
N ASP A 148 -8.97 -13.85 -3.30
CA ASP A 148 -9.93 -14.59 -4.09
C ASP A 148 -11.17 -13.71 -4.30
N TRP A 149 -11.31 -13.21 -5.54
CA TRP A 149 -12.34 -12.27 -5.93
C TRP A 149 -13.62 -13.03 -6.35
N LYS A 150 -14.78 -12.39 -6.19
CA LYS A 150 -16.01 -12.88 -6.80
C LYS A 150 -15.96 -12.66 -8.32
N GLU A 151 -16.76 -13.41 -9.07
CA GLU A 151 -16.73 -13.42 -10.54
C GLU A 151 -17.04 -12.04 -11.15
N GLU A 152 -18.08 -11.36 -10.65
CA GLU A 152 -18.51 -10.04 -11.13
C GLU A 152 -17.88 -8.87 -10.38
N GLU A 153 -16.92 -9.13 -9.48
CA GLU A 153 -16.28 -8.11 -8.68
C GLU A 153 -15.29 -7.31 -9.51
N GLU A 154 -15.36 -5.99 -9.43
CA GLU A 154 -14.39 -5.08 -10.02
C GLU A 154 -13.47 -4.48 -8.95
N ILE A 155 -12.20 -4.31 -9.30
CA ILE A 155 -11.16 -3.73 -8.45
C ILE A 155 -10.69 -2.41 -9.06
N HIS A 156 -10.80 -1.34 -8.28
CA HIS A 156 -10.45 0.04 -8.65
C HIS A 156 -9.39 0.61 -7.71
N GLY A 157 -8.90 1.83 -7.99
CA GLY A 157 -7.94 2.53 -7.14
C GLY A 157 -6.52 2.42 -7.65
N LEU A 158 -5.57 2.00 -6.80
CA LEU A 158 -4.13 1.84 -7.08
C LEU A 158 -3.40 3.12 -7.50
N GLY A 159 -4.07 4.28 -7.37
CA GLY A 159 -3.52 5.59 -7.70
C GLY A 159 -3.87 6.05 -9.11
N GLN A 160 -2.96 6.83 -9.70
CA GLN A 160 -3.13 7.39 -11.04
C GLN A 160 -2.01 6.89 -11.95
N ALA A 161 -2.39 6.35 -13.10
CA ALA A 161 -1.49 5.83 -14.11
C ALA A 161 -1.96 6.26 -15.51
N GLU A 162 -1.05 6.22 -16.49
CA GLU A 162 -1.33 6.69 -17.85
C GLU A 162 -2.05 5.65 -18.73
N GLU A 163 -2.09 4.40 -18.30
CA GLU A 163 -2.66 3.29 -19.08
C GLU A 163 -4.18 3.38 -19.26
N GLY A 164 -4.87 4.22 -18.48
CA GLY A 164 -6.32 4.41 -18.58
C GLY A 164 -7.15 3.20 -18.14
N ILE A 165 -6.58 2.36 -17.28
CA ILE A 165 -7.25 1.19 -16.71
C ILE A 165 -8.04 1.65 -15.49
N TYR A 166 -9.35 1.38 -15.46
CA TYR A 166 -10.22 1.69 -14.34
C TYR A 166 -10.56 0.46 -13.50
N ASN A 167 -10.84 -0.68 -14.15
CA ASN A 167 -11.02 -1.97 -13.50
C ASN A 167 -9.74 -2.80 -13.68
N TYR A 168 -9.09 -3.12 -12.57
CA TYR A 168 -7.83 -3.87 -12.56
C TYR A 168 -7.99 -5.40 -12.58
N ARG A 169 -9.24 -5.91 -12.67
CA ARG A 169 -9.43 -7.35 -12.85
C ARG A 169 -8.86 -7.80 -14.21
N GLY A 170 -8.02 -8.82 -14.16
CA GLY A 170 -7.27 -9.31 -15.33
C GLY A 170 -6.09 -8.44 -15.74
N HIS A 171 -5.65 -7.51 -14.90
CA HIS A 171 -4.53 -6.60 -15.19
C HIS A 171 -3.49 -6.59 -14.07
N ASN A 172 -2.25 -6.26 -14.44
CA ASN A 172 -1.17 -6.01 -13.49
C ASN A 172 -0.90 -4.51 -13.39
N GLN A 173 -0.46 -4.04 -12.21
CA GLN A 173 -0.08 -2.66 -12.00
C GLN A 173 1.15 -2.52 -11.12
N TYR A 174 2.13 -1.74 -11.57
CA TYR A 174 3.29 -1.35 -10.77
C TYR A 174 2.92 -0.20 -9.83
N LEU A 175 3.22 -0.36 -8.55
CA LEU A 175 2.97 0.63 -7.52
C LEU A 175 4.29 1.22 -7.00
N TYR A 176 5.05 1.84 -7.89
CA TYR A 176 6.19 2.66 -7.53
C TYR A 176 6.20 3.95 -8.36
N GLN A 177 6.70 5.01 -7.76
CA GLN A 177 6.69 6.35 -8.36
C GLN A 177 7.74 6.46 -9.47
N HIS A 178 7.29 6.73 -10.67
CA HIS A 178 8.11 7.20 -11.79
C HIS A 178 7.33 8.23 -12.60
N ASN A 179 7.88 8.69 -13.73
CA ASN A 179 7.23 9.69 -14.57
C ASN A 179 5.79 9.27 -14.94
N MET A 180 4.86 10.23 -14.87
CA MET A 180 3.44 10.09 -15.23
C MET A 180 2.63 9.10 -14.36
N ARG A 181 3.13 8.73 -13.18
CA ARG A 181 2.43 7.85 -12.24
C ARG A 181 2.41 8.43 -10.83
N ILE A 182 1.29 8.25 -10.15
CA ILE A 182 1.11 8.56 -8.72
C ILE A 182 0.52 7.29 -8.08
N PRO A 183 1.36 6.32 -7.67
CA PRO A 183 0.88 5.08 -7.10
C PRO A 183 0.28 5.31 -5.72
N MET A 184 -0.79 4.59 -5.42
CA MET A 184 -1.44 4.56 -4.12
C MET A 184 -1.74 3.11 -3.76
N PRO A 185 -1.21 2.58 -2.63
CA PRO A 185 -1.41 1.19 -2.26
C PRO A 185 -2.80 0.94 -1.63
N LEU A 186 -3.82 1.51 -2.25
CA LEU A 186 -5.23 1.37 -1.91
C LEU A 186 -5.97 0.81 -3.11
N PHE A 187 -6.59 -0.35 -2.96
CA PHE A 187 -7.62 -0.78 -3.88
C PHE A 187 -9.00 -0.74 -3.22
N VAL A 188 -10.01 -0.54 -4.03
CA VAL A 188 -11.42 -0.53 -3.64
C VAL A 188 -12.21 -1.47 -4.52
N SER A 189 -13.15 -2.19 -3.93
CA SER A 189 -13.98 -3.18 -4.61
C SER A 189 -15.42 -2.68 -4.77
N THR A 190 -16.07 -3.07 -5.88
CA THR A 190 -17.50 -2.87 -6.09
C THR A 190 -18.37 -3.60 -5.05
N GLU A 191 -17.81 -4.57 -4.33
CA GLU A 191 -18.47 -5.24 -3.20
C GLU A 191 -18.58 -4.36 -1.93
N GLY A 192 -18.05 -3.13 -1.96
CA GLY A 192 -18.19 -2.17 -0.87
C GLY A 192 -17.13 -2.26 0.21
N TYR A 193 -15.94 -2.73 -0.10
CA TYR A 193 -14.79 -2.72 0.79
C TYR A 193 -13.55 -2.14 0.11
N GLY A 194 -12.56 -1.75 0.90
CA GLY A 194 -11.24 -1.33 0.43
C GLY A 194 -10.13 -1.91 1.29
N VAL A 195 -8.93 -2.00 0.71
CA VAL A 195 -7.72 -2.44 1.41
C VAL A 195 -6.59 -1.47 1.13
N LEU A 196 -6.04 -0.89 2.20
CA LEU A 196 -4.88 0.02 2.16
C LEU A 196 -3.67 -0.70 2.73
N PHE A 197 -2.61 -0.88 1.94
CA PHE A 197 -1.34 -1.40 2.41
C PHE A 197 -0.47 -0.28 2.97
N ASP A 198 -0.01 -0.43 4.21
CA ASP A 198 0.95 0.47 4.85
C ASP A 198 2.37 -0.01 4.59
N CYS A 199 2.85 0.26 3.39
CA CYS A 199 4.12 -0.23 2.89
C CYS A 199 4.84 0.85 2.08
N CYS A 200 6.12 1.08 2.38
CA CYS A 200 7.00 2.02 1.69
C CYS A 200 7.97 1.34 0.71
N SER A 201 7.79 0.07 0.42
CA SER A 201 8.58 -0.67 -0.57
C SER A 201 7.91 -0.65 -1.95
N LEU A 202 8.65 -1.07 -2.97
CA LEU A 202 8.07 -1.36 -4.27
C LEU A 202 7.00 -2.43 -4.11
N MET A 203 5.85 -2.19 -4.74
CA MET A 203 4.73 -3.11 -4.77
C MET A 203 4.28 -3.35 -6.21
N THR A 204 3.63 -4.48 -6.45
CA THR A 204 2.86 -4.73 -7.67
C THR A 204 1.51 -5.37 -7.31
N PHE A 205 0.46 -4.93 -7.97
CA PHE A 205 -0.81 -5.62 -8.04
C PHE A 205 -0.79 -6.56 -9.24
N ASN A 206 -1.18 -7.81 -9.06
CA ASN A 206 -1.13 -8.84 -10.11
C ASN A 206 -2.46 -9.59 -10.13
N ASP A 207 -3.16 -9.55 -11.29
CA ASP A 207 -4.43 -10.25 -11.52
C ASP A 207 -4.52 -10.85 -12.94
N GLU A 208 -3.40 -10.90 -13.69
CA GLU A 208 -3.36 -11.41 -15.07
C GLU A 208 -3.22 -12.94 -15.14
N GLY A 209 -2.90 -13.58 -14.05
CA GLY A 209 -2.61 -15.01 -13.99
C GLY A 209 -3.74 -15.84 -13.40
N ARG A 210 -3.35 -16.96 -12.79
CA ARG A 210 -4.26 -17.87 -12.09
C ARG A 210 -4.55 -17.42 -10.66
N GLU A 211 -3.67 -16.62 -10.09
CA GLU A 211 -3.75 -16.14 -8.72
C GLU A 211 -3.69 -14.61 -8.72
N SER A 212 -4.50 -13.99 -7.88
CA SER A 212 -4.52 -12.55 -7.68
C SER A 212 -3.77 -12.21 -6.40
N TYR A 213 -2.78 -11.31 -6.47
CA TYR A 213 -1.98 -10.98 -5.29
C TYR A 213 -1.36 -9.59 -5.37
N LEU A 214 -1.10 -9.01 -4.21
CA LEU A 214 -0.14 -7.92 -4.07
C LEU A 214 1.22 -8.48 -3.67
N PHE A 215 2.24 -8.08 -4.42
CA PHE A 215 3.64 -8.36 -4.13
C PHE A 215 4.28 -7.15 -3.46
N LEU A 216 5.09 -7.39 -2.42
CA LEU A 216 5.85 -6.41 -1.67
C LEU A 216 7.32 -6.83 -1.71
N ASP A 217 8.20 -5.99 -2.28
CA ASP A 217 9.58 -6.38 -2.56
C ASP A 217 10.43 -6.53 -1.28
N THR A 218 10.34 -5.57 -0.36
CA THR A 218 11.15 -5.60 0.87
C THR A 218 10.36 -5.04 2.03
N VAL A 219 9.99 -5.90 2.97
CA VAL A 219 9.23 -5.55 4.16
C VAL A 219 9.78 -6.24 5.41
N ASP A 220 9.44 -5.74 6.59
CA ASP A 220 9.67 -6.43 7.87
C ASP A 220 8.50 -7.34 8.21
N GLN A 221 7.30 -6.95 7.79
CA GLN A 221 6.01 -7.62 8.01
C GLN A 221 5.03 -7.16 6.94
N ILE A 222 3.93 -7.87 6.76
CA ILE A 222 2.78 -7.39 6.00
C ILE A 222 1.93 -6.54 6.94
N ASP A 223 1.48 -5.38 6.46
CA ASP A 223 0.67 -4.44 7.24
C ASP A 223 -0.36 -3.77 6.33
N TYR A 224 -1.63 -3.98 6.61
CA TYR A 224 -2.70 -3.38 5.82
C TYR A 224 -3.95 -3.10 6.66
N TYR A 225 -4.78 -2.22 6.15
CA TYR A 225 -6.08 -1.86 6.72
C TYR A 225 -7.20 -2.37 5.82
N PHE A 226 -8.05 -3.24 6.36
CA PHE A 226 -9.32 -3.60 5.75
C PHE A 226 -10.38 -2.58 6.16
N MET A 227 -11.15 -2.07 5.19
CA MET A 227 -12.17 -1.04 5.36
C MET A 227 -13.51 -1.53 4.79
N GLY A 228 -14.48 -1.82 5.66
CA GLY A 228 -15.82 -2.25 5.27
C GLY A 228 -16.78 -1.05 5.14
N GLY A 229 -16.62 -0.23 4.09
CA GLY A 229 -17.36 1.02 3.91
C GLY A 229 -18.75 0.87 3.30
N ASN A 230 -19.12 -0.30 2.76
CA ASN A 230 -20.38 -0.64 2.03
C ASN A 230 -20.61 0.16 0.74
N THR A 231 -20.04 1.34 0.59
CA THR A 231 -20.12 2.20 -0.60
C THR A 231 -18.75 2.81 -0.88
N MET A 232 -18.51 3.29 -2.10
CA MET A 232 -17.27 4.01 -2.45
C MET A 232 -17.04 5.22 -1.53
N ASP A 233 -18.07 6.00 -1.24
CA ASP A 233 -17.98 7.16 -0.33
C ASP A 233 -17.61 6.72 1.09
N GLY A 234 -18.18 5.62 1.58
CA GLY A 234 -17.86 5.04 2.89
C GLY A 234 -16.40 4.57 2.97
N ILE A 235 -15.88 3.93 1.91
CA ILE A 235 -14.48 3.50 1.83
C ILE A 235 -13.56 4.72 1.81
N ILE A 236 -13.86 5.75 1.01
CA ILE A 236 -13.08 6.99 0.97
C ILE A 236 -13.13 7.71 2.32
N HIS A 237 -14.27 7.70 3.00
CA HIS A 237 -14.37 8.25 4.36
C HIS A 237 -13.45 7.50 5.34
N ALA A 238 -13.47 6.17 5.32
CA ALA A 238 -12.59 5.33 6.14
C ALA A 238 -11.11 5.56 5.82
N TYR A 239 -10.75 5.65 4.53
CA TYR A 239 -9.41 6.01 4.08
C TYR A 239 -8.98 7.38 4.61
N ARG A 240 -9.84 8.42 4.53
CA ARG A 240 -9.55 9.75 5.05
C ARG A 240 -9.51 9.82 6.59
N TYR A 241 -10.21 8.91 7.27
CA TYR A 241 -10.07 8.76 8.71
C TYR A 241 -8.66 8.27 9.10
N LEU A 242 -8.05 7.40 8.30
CA LEU A 242 -6.69 6.90 8.50
C LEU A 242 -5.62 7.94 8.12
N THR A 243 -5.76 8.54 6.94
CA THR A 243 -4.72 9.37 6.29
C THR A 243 -4.89 10.87 6.50
N GLY A 244 -5.89 11.29 7.27
CA GLY A 244 -6.22 12.70 7.49
C GLY A 244 -7.04 13.33 6.35
N LYS A 245 -7.49 14.55 6.54
CA LYS A 245 -8.34 15.26 5.58
C LYS A 245 -7.53 15.85 4.43
N ALA A 246 -8.06 15.76 3.20
CA ALA A 246 -7.51 16.50 2.08
C ALA A 246 -7.65 18.01 2.33
N GLN A 247 -6.59 18.74 2.09
CA GLN A 247 -6.63 20.20 2.17
C GLN A 247 -7.28 20.78 0.90
N MET A 248 -8.12 21.80 1.07
CA MET A 248 -8.63 22.57 -0.06
C MET A 248 -7.47 23.41 -0.60
N LEU A 249 -7.11 23.17 -1.84
CA LEU A 249 -6.11 23.98 -2.52
C LEU A 249 -6.67 25.36 -2.90
N PRO A 250 -5.81 26.41 -2.99
CA PRO A 250 -6.23 27.70 -3.48
C PRO A 250 -6.64 27.61 -4.97
N LYS A 251 -7.55 28.48 -5.39
CA LYS A 251 -8.15 28.43 -6.75
C LYS A 251 -7.11 28.39 -7.88
N TRP A 252 -5.98 29.07 -7.74
CA TRP A 252 -4.92 29.09 -8.75
C TRP A 252 -4.24 27.73 -8.96
N ALA A 253 -4.26 26.84 -7.98
CA ALA A 253 -3.68 25.48 -8.10
C ALA A 253 -4.46 24.58 -9.08
N TYR A 254 -5.68 24.97 -9.44
CA TYR A 254 -6.51 24.28 -10.45
C TYR A 254 -6.41 24.92 -11.83
N GLY A 255 -5.57 25.95 -11.99
CA GLY A 255 -5.30 26.61 -13.25
C GLY A 255 -4.15 25.96 -14.02
N TYR A 256 -3.66 26.70 -15.02
CA TYR A 256 -2.53 26.28 -15.82
C TYR A 256 -1.23 26.27 -14.99
N ILE A 257 -0.49 25.17 -15.07
CA ILE A 257 0.83 25.01 -14.44
C ILE A 257 1.85 24.82 -15.57
N GLN A 258 2.73 25.82 -15.77
CA GLN A 258 3.82 25.72 -16.71
C GLN A 258 4.85 24.70 -16.21
N SER A 259 5.15 23.72 -17.03
CA SER A 259 6.21 22.75 -16.78
C SER A 259 7.21 22.73 -17.94
N LYS A 260 8.48 22.71 -17.61
CA LYS A 260 9.60 22.57 -18.54
C LYS A 260 10.73 21.83 -17.80
N GLU A 261 11.46 21.00 -18.49
CA GLU A 261 12.55 20.23 -17.88
C GLU A 261 13.58 21.14 -17.19
N GLN A 262 13.91 22.28 -17.82
CA GLN A 262 14.91 23.21 -17.31
C GLN A 262 14.71 24.65 -17.79
N TYR A 263 14.89 25.61 -16.89
CA TYR A 263 15.03 27.05 -17.18
C TYR A 263 16.50 27.44 -16.95
N TYR A 264 17.15 27.95 -17.96
CA TYR A 264 18.61 28.22 -17.91
C TYR A 264 18.96 29.53 -17.22
N THR A 265 18.10 30.52 -17.26
CA THR A 265 18.33 31.84 -16.68
C THR A 265 17.07 32.42 -16.05
N SER A 266 17.25 33.32 -15.04
CA SER A 266 16.14 34.09 -14.47
C SER A 266 15.44 34.96 -15.50
N LYS A 267 16.20 35.50 -16.48
CA LYS A 267 15.65 36.32 -17.57
C LYS A 267 14.69 35.51 -18.45
N GLU A 268 15.02 34.30 -18.82
CA GLU A 268 14.12 33.41 -19.56
C GLU A 268 12.82 33.16 -18.80
N LEU A 269 12.90 32.94 -17.51
CA LEU A 269 11.72 32.73 -16.67
C LEU A 269 10.83 33.97 -16.61
N GLU A 270 11.42 35.16 -16.43
CA GLU A 270 10.70 36.44 -16.45
C GLU A 270 10.01 36.72 -17.80
N GLU A 271 10.67 36.42 -18.92
CA GLU A 271 10.13 36.57 -20.27
C GLU A 271 8.93 35.64 -20.48
N ILE A 272 8.97 34.40 -20.03
CA ILE A 272 7.85 33.44 -20.10
C ILE A 272 6.65 33.94 -19.29
N VAL A 273 6.88 34.37 -18.05
CA VAL A 273 5.80 34.91 -17.19
C VAL A 273 5.18 36.14 -17.82
N ARG A 274 5.99 37.06 -18.35
CA ARG A 274 5.51 38.28 -19.02
C ARG A 274 4.66 37.94 -20.25
N HIS A 275 5.15 37.02 -21.08
CA HIS A 275 4.41 36.59 -22.27
C HIS A 275 3.04 35.98 -21.91
N TYR A 276 2.96 35.14 -20.89
CA TYR A 276 1.67 34.61 -20.45
C TYR A 276 0.70 35.71 -19.98
N ARG A 277 1.21 36.73 -19.29
CA ARG A 277 0.37 37.89 -18.90
C ARG A 277 -0.12 38.68 -20.11
N GLU A 278 0.72 38.88 -21.12
CA GLU A 278 0.37 39.58 -22.37
C GLU A 278 -0.72 38.84 -23.16
N ILE A 279 -0.68 37.51 -23.23
CA ILE A 279 -1.69 36.72 -23.95
C ILE A 279 -2.88 36.30 -23.06
N GLY A 280 -2.96 36.79 -21.82
CA GLY A 280 -4.10 36.59 -20.92
C GLY A 280 -4.16 35.23 -20.25
N VAL A 281 -3.07 34.46 -20.16
CA VAL A 281 -2.98 33.27 -19.31
C VAL A 281 -2.78 33.72 -17.88
N PRO A 282 -3.64 33.30 -16.92
CA PRO A 282 -3.64 33.79 -15.54
C PRO A 282 -2.41 33.34 -14.72
#